data_8c039aa6de118ed6c0c4dc81577ebb0c
#
_entry.id   8c039aa6de118ed6c0c4dc81577ebb0c
#
_cell.length_a   1.000
_cell.length_b   1.000
_cell.length_c   1.000
_cell.angle_alpha   90.00
_cell.angle_beta   90.00
_cell.angle_gamma   90.00
#
_symmetry.space_group_name_H-M   'P 1'
#
loop_
_entity.id
_entity.type
_entity.pdbx_description
1 polymer ?
#
loop_
_entity_poly.entity_id
_entity_poly.type
_entity_poly.pdbx_seq_one_letter_code
_entity_poly.pdbx_strand_id
1 'polypeptide(L)'
;PAVYGFRYNARVLARRLAERVAGIERDTRPLGKDEAVPFLLAELAHAPELWAQKAYLARVVSFDGAPRDDGIEPLAHFVDAAGPDAVAATVELDASGEIYPVLYVRRRGSIHERVLPPDPLNRFHEPGYRAEVEAAVREVE
;
A
#
# COMPACT_ATOMS: atom_id res chain seq x y z
N PRO A 1 -4.95 22.10 -3.44
CA PRO A 1 -5.47 21.53 -4.59
C PRO A 1 -4.53 20.66 -5.41
N ALA A 2 -4.79 20.48 -6.71
CA ALA A 2 -4.15 19.45 -7.55
C ALA A 2 -2.61 19.45 -7.56
N VAL A 3 -1.97 20.58 -7.36
CA VAL A 3 -0.51 20.71 -7.37
C VAL A 3 0.18 20.02 -6.19
N TYR A 4 -0.49 19.92 -5.05
CA TYR A 4 0.14 19.36 -3.85
C TYR A 4 0.40 17.85 -3.95
N GLY A 5 -0.51 17.11 -4.54
CA GLY A 5 -0.35 15.67 -4.76
C GLY A 5 0.64 15.30 -5.86
N PHE A 6 0.82 16.18 -6.84
CA PHE A 6 1.64 15.93 -8.02
C PHE A 6 3.12 15.61 -7.69
N ARG A 7 3.66 16.19 -6.63
CA ARG A 7 5.03 15.91 -6.18
C ARG A 7 5.26 14.44 -5.80
N TYR A 8 4.25 13.78 -5.26
CA TYR A 8 4.35 12.37 -4.90
C TYR A 8 4.39 11.49 -6.14
N ASN A 9 3.51 11.76 -7.11
CA ASN A 9 3.52 11.08 -8.40
C ASN A 9 4.85 11.30 -9.14
N ALA A 10 5.35 12.53 -9.15
CA ALA A 10 6.64 12.85 -9.77
C ALA A 10 7.80 12.09 -9.13
N ARG A 11 7.81 11.96 -7.79
CA ARG A 11 8.82 11.18 -7.06
C ARG A 11 8.75 9.69 -7.40
N VAL A 12 7.55 9.12 -7.43
CA VAL A 12 7.34 7.72 -7.81
C VAL A 12 7.78 7.47 -9.24
N LEU A 13 7.41 8.37 -10.18
CA LEU A 13 7.83 8.28 -11.58
C LEU A 13 9.35 8.38 -11.72
N ALA A 14 10.00 9.34 -11.06
CA ALA A 14 11.45 9.52 -11.12
C ALA A 14 12.19 8.28 -10.62
N ARG A 15 11.72 7.67 -9.52
CA ARG A 15 12.27 6.42 -9.00
C ARG A 15 12.12 5.27 -10.01
N ARG A 16 10.95 5.12 -10.60
CA ARG A 16 10.70 4.10 -11.64
C ARG A 16 11.58 4.27 -12.88
N LEU A 17 11.80 5.49 -13.30
CA LEU A 17 12.70 5.77 -14.40
C LEU A 17 14.14 5.43 -14.04
N ALA A 18 14.59 5.76 -12.83
CA ALA A 18 15.93 5.40 -12.35
C ALA A 18 16.13 3.88 -12.32
N GLU A 19 15.15 3.12 -11.82
CA GLU A 19 15.17 1.65 -11.82
C GLU A 19 15.27 1.09 -13.26
N ARG A 20 14.43 1.57 -14.17
CA ARG A 20 14.33 1.02 -15.55
C ARG A 20 15.44 1.47 -16.48
N VAL A 21 15.88 2.71 -16.38
CA VAL A 21 16.82 3.32 -17.34
C VAL A 21 18.26 3.27 -16.84
N ALA A 22 18.47 3.53 -15.56
CA ALA A 22 19.81 3.55 -14.95
C ALA A 22 20.18 2.25 -14.23
N GLY A 23 19.25 1.27 -14.14
CA GLY A 23 19.50 0.01 -13.45
C GLY A 23 19.73 0.17 -11.94
N ILE A 24 19.25 1.27 -11.36
CA ILE A 24 19.36 1.50 -9.92
C ILE A 24 18.43 0.52 -9.22
N GLU A 25 18.98 -0.27 -8.29
CA GLU A 25 18.19 -1.19 -7.49
C GLU A 25 17.15 -0.44 -6.65
N ARG A 26 15.97 -1.07 -6.51
CA ARG A 26 14.92 -0.53 -5.66
C ARG A 26 15.38 -0.51 -4.23
N ASP A 27 15.25 0.64 -3.59
CA ASP A 27 15.46 0.76 -2.13
C ASP A 27 14.28 0.09 -1.42
N THR A 28 14.54 -1.09 -0.86
CA THR A 28 13.57 -1.87 -0.09
C THR A 28 14.05 -2.04 1.33
N ARG A 29 13.13 -2.02 2.28
CA ARG A 29 13.45 -2.16 3.71
C ARG A 29 12.93 -3.50 4.24
N PRO A 30 13.79 -4.36 4.79
CA PRO A 30 13.32 -5.55 5.48
C PRO A 30 12.47 -5.16 6.69
N LEU A 31 11.41 -5.90 6.93
CA LEU A 31 10.54 -5.77 8.11
C LEU A 31 10.71 -6.99 9.00
N GLY A 32 10.62 -6.80 10.30
CA GLY A 32 10.50 -7.91 11.23
C GLY A 32 9.18 -8.65 11.03
N LYS A 33 9.14 -9.92 11.42
CA LYS A 33 7.96 -10.78 11.24
C LYS A 33 6.68 -10.16 11.81
N ASP A 34 6.78 -9.49 12.95
CA ASP A 34 5.65 -8.86 13.63
C ASP A 34 5.48 -7.37 13.27
N GLU A 35 6.30 -6.83 12.35
CA GLU A 35 6.27 -5.41 11.97
C GLU A 35 5.32 -5.11 10.81
N ALA A 36 5.02 -6.07 9.94
CA ALA A 36 4.23 -5.83 8.73
C ALA A 36 2.85 -5.25 9.04
N VAL A 37 2.13 -5.81 10.02
CA VAL A 37 0.78 -5.37 10.39
C VAL A 37 0.78 -3.96 10.99
N PRO A 38 1.55 -3.64 12.05
CA PRO A 38 1.57 -2.28 12.59
C PRO A 38 2.11 -1.27 11.59
N PHE A 39 3.04 -1.66 10.71
CA PHE A 39 3.55 -0.82 9.64
C PHE A 39 2.44 -0.45 8.65
N LEU A 40 1.69 -1.43 8.10
CA LEU A 40 0.60 -1.17 7.15
C LEU A 40 -0.50 -0.29 7.78
N LEU A 41 -0.85 -0.52 9.05
CA LEU A 41 -1.82 0.31 9.77
C LEU A 41 -1.33 1.76 9.91
N ALA A 42 -0.06 1.96 10.25
CA ALA A 42 0.53 3.29 10.36
C ALA A 42 0.55 4.02 8.99
N GLU A 43 0.85 3.31 7.91
CA GLU A 43 0.83 3.85 6.56
C GLU A 43 -0.58 4.26 6.13
N LEU A 44 -1.59 3.42 6.38
CA LEU A 44 -2.99 3.77 6.11
C LEU A 44 -3.42 5.03 6.85
N ALA A 45 -3.01 5.20 8.09
CA ALA A 45 -3.39 6.35 8.91
C ALA A 45 -2.59 7.63 8.60
N HIS A 46 -1.30 7.51 8.22
CA HIS A 46 -0.38 8.64 8.27
C HIS A 46 0.44 8.91 7.02
N ALA A 47 0.49 7.98 6.04
CA ALA A 47 1.32 8.18 4.85
C ALA A 47 0.77 9.31 3.96
N PRO A 48 1.47 10.44 3.83
CA PRO A 48 0.95 11.60 3.09
C PRO A 48 0.74 11.31 1.61
N GLU A 49 1.48 10.36 1.05
CA GLU A 49 1.32 9.90 -0.33
C GLU A 49 -0.05 9.28 -0.58
N LEU A 50 -0.49 8.39 0.32
CA LEU A 50 -1.78 7.71 0.21
C LEU A 50 -2.94 8.70 0.35
N TRP A 51 -2.81 9.65 1.28
CA TRP A 51 -3.83 10.66 1.53
C TRP A 51 -3.91 11.74 0.44
N ALA A 52 -2.77 12.09 -0.16
CA ALA A 52 -2.72 13.06 -1.25
C ALA A 52 -3.14 12.46 -2.60
N GLN A 53 -2.96 11.15 -2.80
CA GLN A 53 -3.20 10.43 -4.04
C GLN A 53 -4.03 9.17 -3.79
N LYS A 54 -5.21 9.35 -3.20
CA LYS A 54 -6.18 8.29 -2.90
C LYS A 54 -6.50 7.46 -4.15
N ALA A 55 -6.53 6.15 -3.99
CA ALA A 55 -6.74 5.17 -5.06
C ALA A 55 -5.69 5.17 -6.20
N TYR A 56 -4.68 6.07 -6.16
CA TYR A 56 -3.61 6.11 -7.17
C TYR A 56 -2.28 5.55 -6.67
N LEU A 57 -1.96 5.78 -5.40
CA LEU A 57 -0.74 5.27 -4.79
C LEU A 57 -1.07 4.30 -3.66
N ALA A 58 -0.23 3.29 -3.52
CA ALA A 58 -0.32 2.29 -2.46
C ALA A 58 1.05 2.02 -1.83
N ARG A 59 1.07 1.71 -0.55
CA ARG A 59 2.25 1.14 0.13
C ARG A 59 2.23 -0.36 -0.07
N VAL A 60 3.34 -0.91 -0.56
CA VAL A 60 3.46 -2.34 -0.86
C VAL A 60 4.40 -3.01 0.12
N VAL A 61 3.95 -4.11 0.70
CA VAL A 61 4.76 -5.04 1.49
C VAL A 61 4.73 -6.40 0.79
N SER A 62 5.87 -6.89 0.35
CA SER A 62 6.02 -8.21 -0.27
C SER A 62 6.47 -9.27 0.75
N PHE A 63 6.15 -10.54 0.42
CA PHE A 63 6.38 -11.70 1.26
C PHE A 63 7.09 -12.81 0.44
N ASP A 64 8.32 -12.52 0.02
CA ASP A 64 9.20 -13.52 -0.59
C ASP A 64 10.24 -13.96 0.46
N GLY A 65 9.82 -14.83 1.36
CA GLY A 65 10.54 -15.16 2.60
C GLY A 65 10.16 -14.20 3.73
N ALA A 66 11.07 -13.34 4.18
CA ALA A 66 10.75 -12.33 5.20
C ALA A 66 9.98 -11.14 4.60
N PRO A 67 9.07 -10.52 5.37
CA PRO A 67 8.33 -9.36 4.89
C PRO A 67 9.26 -8.18 4.56
N ARG A 68 8.95 -7.45 3.51
CA ARG A 68 9.74 -6.34 2.99
C ARG A 68 8.87 -5.18 2.55
N ASP A 69 9.21 -3.99 3.01
CA ASP A 69 8.62 -2.74 2.50
C ASP A 69 9.23 -2.41 1.13
N ASP A 70 8.45 -2.52 0.08
CA ASP A 70 8.83 -2.20 -1.30
C ASP A 70 8.57 -0.73 -1.66
N GLY A 71 8.06 0.04 -0.70
CA GLY A 71 7.80 1.46 -0.86
C GLY A 71 6.42 1.78 -1.44
N ILE A 72 6.29 3.02 -1.90
CA ILE A 72 5.07 3.52 -2.55
C ILE A 72 5.11 3.22 -4.05
N GLU A 73 4.03 2.66 -4.56
CA GLU A 73 3.85 2.34 -5.99
C GLU A 73 2.52 2.88 -6.52
N PRO A 74 2.42 3.07 -7.85
CA PRO A 74 1.11 3.23 -8.48
C PRO A 74 0.27 1.96 -8.26
N LEU A 75 -0.93 2.09 -7.72
CA LEU A 75 -1.83 0.96 -7.48
C LEU A 75 -2.11 0.17 -8.77
N ALA A 76 -2.34 0.86 -9.88
CA ALA A 76 -2.53 0.21 -11.19
C ALA A 76 -1.34 -0.69 -11.56
N HIS A 77 -0.10 -0.26 -11.27
CA HIS A 77 1.07 -1.09 -11.53
C HIS A 77 1.08 -2.35 -10.64
N PHE A 78 0.72 -2.22 -9.37
CA PHE A 78 0.59 -3.38 -8.48
C PHE A 78 -0.45 -4.38 -8.99
N VAL A 79 -1.59 -3.88 -9.47
CA VAL A 79 -2.68 -4.73 -9.97
C VAL A 79 -2.33 -5.41 -11.30
N ASP A 80 -1.68 -4.69 -12.22
CA ASP A 80 -1.46 -5.16 -13.60
C ASP A 80 -0.16 -5.96 -13.76
N ALA A 81 0.83 -5.75 -12.90
CA ALA A 81 2.11 -6.41 -13.00
C ALA A 81 2.18 -7.71 -12.19
N ALA A 82 2.86 -8.72 -12.74
CA ALA A 82 3.23 -9.90 -11.98
C ALA A 82 4.25 -9.53 -10.87
N GLY A 83 4.22 -10.27 -9.78
CA GLY A 83 5.14 -10.07 -8.66
C GLY A 83 4.96 -11.12 -7.57
N PRO A 84 5.77 -11.05 -6.51
CA PRO A 84 5.66 -11.94 -5.36
C PRO A 84 4.32 -11.74 -4.63
N ASP A 85 4.01 -12.67 -3.74
CA ASP A 85 2.89 -12.52 -2.81
C ASP A 85 3.09 -11.24 -1.98
N ALA A 86 2.06 -10.43 -1.88
CA ALA A 86 2.19 -9.08 -1.33
C ALA A 86 0.85 -8.50 -0.88
N VAL A 87 0.91 -7.52 0.02
CA VAL A 87 -0.22 -6.68 0.40
C VAL A 87 0.08 -5.24 -0.01
N ALA A 88 -0.80 -4.63 -0.78
CA ALA A 88 -0.77 -3.21 -1.10
C ALA A 88 -1.89 -2.50 -0.32
N ALA A 89 -1.52 -1.51 0.49
CA ALA A 89 -2.43 -0.71 1.30
C ALA A 89 -2.63 0.67 0.70
N THR A 90 -3.88 1.08 0.55
CA THR A 90 -4.26 2.41 0.06
C THR A 90 -5.48 2.94 0.81
N VAL A 91 -5.78 4.21 0.64
CA VAL A 91 -7.05 4.80 1.04
C VAL A 91 -7.81 5.24 -0.20
N GLU A 92 -9.11 5.05 -0.19
CA GLU A 92 -10.00 5.38 -1.29
C GLU A 92 -11.09 6.36 -0.85
N LEU A 93 -11.78 6.92 -1.81
CA LEU A 93 -12.84 7.89 -1.60
C LEU A 93 -14.04 7.46 -2.41
N ASP A 94 -15.19 7.32 -1.77
CA ASP A 94 -16.43 7.03 -2.47
C ASP A 94 -17.11 8.28 -3.05
N ALA A 95 -18.22 8.08 -3.74
CA ALA A 95 -18.99 9.16 -4.36
C ALA A 95 -19.61 10.14 -3.34
N SER A 96 -19.77 9.73 -2.08
CA SER A 96 -20.27 10.57 -0.99
C SER A 96 -19.17 11.44 -0.36
N GLY A 97 -17.91 11.15 -0.66
CA GLY A 97 -16.74 11.79 -0.06
C GLY A 97 -16.23 11.08 1.18
N GLU A 98 -16.73 9.89 1.48
CA GLU A 98 -16.28 9.08 2.60
C GLU A 98 -14.97 8.36 2.26
N ILE A 99 -14.00 8.42 3.18
CA ILE A 99 -12.67 7.85 3.00
C ILE A 99 -12.61 6.52 3.76
N TYR A 100 -12.13 5.49 3.07
CA TYR A 100 -11.99 4.14 3.64
C TYR A 100 -10.68 3.47 3.20
N PRO A 101 -10.10 2.61 4.03
CA PRO A 101 -8.91 1.87 3.66
C PRO A 101 -9.26 0.66 2.79
N VAL A 102 -8.35 0.33 1.87
CA VAL A 102 -8.44 -0.87 1.03
C VAL A 102 -7.10 -1.59 1.05
N LEU A 103 -7.15 -2.91 1.18
CA LEU A 103 -6.01 -3.79 1.02
C LEU A 103 -6.18 -4.61 -0.26
N TYR A 104 -5.21 -4.53 -1.15
CA TYR A 104 -5.09 -5.39 -2.32
C TYR A 104 -4.13 -6.52 -1.99
N VAL A 105 -4.63 -7.74 -1.95
CA VAL A 105 -3.85 -8.93 -1.58
C VAL A 105 -3.51 -9.71 -2.83
N ARG A 106 -2.23 -9.80 -3.16
CA ARG A 106 -1.73 -10.66 -4.24
C ARG A 106 -1.22 -11.96 -3.65
N ARG A 107 -1.84 -13.06 -4.03
CA ARG A 107 -1.45 -14.41 -3.63
C ARG A 107 -1.37 -15.32 -4.84
N ARG A 108 -0.20 -15.91 -5.08
CA ARG A 108 0.05 -16.83 -6.21
C ARG A 108 -0.40 -16.26 -7.56
N GLY A 109 -0.17 -14.96 -7.76
CA GLY A 109 -0.53 -14.25 -8.99
C GLY A 109 -1.99 -13.77 -9.07
N SER A 110 -2.88 -14.18 -8.16
CA SER A 110 -4.24 -13.67 -8.08
C SER A 110 -4.32 -12.49 -7.12
N ILE A 111 -5.15 -11.50 -7.45
CA ILE A 111 -5.38 -10.32 -6.62
C ILE A 111 -6.84 -10.26 -6.22
N HIS A 112 -7.10 -9.95 -4.96
CA HIS A 112 -8.42 -9.60 -4.47
C HIS A 112 -8.35 -8.40 -3.52
N GLU A 113 -9.46 -7.72 -3.36
CA GLU A 113 -9.61 -6.55 -2.53
C GLU A 113 -10.24 -6.91 -1.17
N ARG A 114 -9.76 -6.26 -0.13
CA ARG A 114 -10.39 -6.20 1.19
C ARG A 114 -10.71 -4.75 1.49
N VAL A 115 -11.98 -4.40 1.36
CA VAL A 115 -12.47 -3.07 1.70
C VAL A 115 -12.78 -3.03 3.19
N LEU A 116 -12.16 -2.10 3.89
CA LEU A 116 -12.39 -1.89 5.31
C LEU A 116 -13.40 -0.75 5.52
N PRO A 117 -14.17 -0.78 6.62
CA PRO A 117 -15.12 0.29 6.89
C PRO A 117 -14.41 1.63 7.06
N PRO A 118 -15.08 2.75 6.74
CA PRO A 118 -14.55 4.07 7.03
C PRO A 118 -14.47 4.33 8.54
N ASP A 119 -13.50 5.13 8.95
CA ASP A 119 -13.38 5.65 10.31
C ASP A 119 -13.61 7.16 10.27
N PRO A 120 -14.61 7.71 10.97
CA PRO A 120 -14.89 9.15 10.98
C PRO A 120 -13.71 10.03 11.38
N LEU A 121 -12.75 9.48 12.12
CA LEU A 121 -11.54 10.15 12.54
C LEU A 121 -10.31 9.77 11.70
N ASN A 122 -10.48 8.86 10.74
CA ASN A 122 -9.43 8.39 9.83
C ASN A 122 -8.17 7.87 10.56
N ARG A 123 -8.33 7.27 11.70
CA ARG A 123 -7.21 6.77 12.54
C ARG A 123 -6.92 5.29 12.34
N PHE A 124 -7.93 4.51 11.94
CA PHE A 124 -7.87 3.06 11.68
C PHE A 124 -7.18 2.25 12.79
N HIS A 125 -7.38 2.65 14.04
CA HIS A 125 -6.70 2.07 15.20
C HIS A 125 -7.53 1.08 15.99
N GLU A 126 -8.82 0.94 15.69
CA GLU A 126 -9.69 -0.01 16.34
C GLU A 126 -9.27 -1.46 16.05
N PRO A 127 -9.54 -2.41 16.97
CA PRO A 127 -9.14 -3.82 16.82
C PRO A 127 -9.60 -4.47 15.51
N GLY A 128 -10.74 -4.03 14.96
CA GLY A 128 -11.27 -4.53 13.70
C GLY A 128 -10.34 -4.30 12.50
N TYR A 129 -9.74 -3.11 12.39
CA TYR A 129 -8.77 -2.82 11.32
C TYR A 129 -7.52 -3.68 11.45
N ARG A 130 -7.02 -3.86 12.68
CA ARG A 130 -5.89 -4.72 12.93
C ARG A 130 -6.18 -6.16 12.52
N ALA A 131 -7.34 -6.69 12.86
CA ALA A 131 -7.74 -8.06 12.52
C ALA A 131 -7.80 -8.27 10.99
N GLU A 132 -8.31 -7.28 10.23
CA GLU A 132 -8.36 -7.35 8.77
C GLU A 132 -6.97 -7.29 8.13
N VAL A 133 -6.07 -6.43 8.62
CA VAL A 133 -4.69 -6.37 8.13
C VAL A 133 -3.94 -7.66 8.49
N GLU A 134 -4.11 -8.19 9.69
CA GLU A 134 -3.54 -9.49 10.09
C GLU A 134 -4.06 -10.64 9.22
N ALA A 135 -5.33 -10.63 8.85
CA ALA A 135 -5.89 -11.63 7.95
C ALA A 135 -5.26 -11.54 6.56
N ALA A 136 -5.12 -10.33 6.00
CA ALA A 136 -4.48 -10.10 4.71
C ALA A 136 -3.01 -10.56 4.70
N VAL A 137 -2.26 -10.23 5.76
CA VAL A 137 -0.85 -10.64 5.91
C VAL A 137 -0.72 -12.16 5.99
N ARG A 138 -1.55 -12.81 6.81
CA ARG A 138 -1.55 -14.29 6.93
C ARG A 138 -1.88 -15.04 5.64
N GLU A 139 -2.58 -14.41 4.70
CA GLU A 139 -2.86 -15.05 3.41
C GLU A 139 -1.61 -15.16 2.53
N VAL A 140 -0.64 -14.29 2.72
CA VAL A 140 0.56 -14.17 1.87
C VAL A 140 1.85 -14.64 2.56
N GLU A 141 1.81 -14.92 3.84
CA GLU A 141 2.87 -15.62 4.60
C GLU A 141 2.84 -17.13 4.29
#